data_791fa73357aafecf3e7c52abb4a93739
#
_entry.id   791fa73357aafecf3e7c52abb4a93739
#
_cell.length_a   1.000
_cell.length_b   1.000
_cell.length_c   1.000
_cell.angle_alpha   90.00
_cell.angle_beta   90.00
_cell.angle_gamma   90.00
#
_symmetry.space_group_name_H-M   'P 1'
#
loop_
_entity.id
_entity.type
_entity.pdbx_description
1 polymer ?
#
loop_
_entity_poly.entity_id
_entity_poly.type
_entity_poly.pdbx_seq_one_letter_code
_entity_poly.pdbx_strand_id
1 'polypeptide(L)'
;DLKVSQSRLEKEQLQVGEPLKFLADLSLSGDGNVYTGTLVAAVYENSMGYPYSVHYQNVFVEADLTENLVMEIPLSLGEGRHAVRLYKSGTNGDLVTISTLFFSVGPATGIEDEVADKDGLVIYQQPVEDILNIRTSHAARVISVYNLSGQQMIQQKESGDKKEYSIPVGGLDAGYYIVVLQSTDGKIYRSKFMKR
;
A
#
# COMPACT_ATOMS: atom_id res chain seq x y z
N ASP A 1 -11.42 -16.98 -21.85
CA ASP A 1 -11.17 -16.87 -20.41
C ASP A 1 -11.31 -15.41 -19.96
N LEU A 2 -11.84 -15.17 -18.74
CA LEU A 2 -11.97 -13.84 -18.18
C LEU A 2 -10.59 -13.23 -17.90
N LYS A 3 -10.34 -12.06 -18.47
CA LYS A 3 -9.18 -11.21 -18.20
C LYS A 3 -9.64 -10.01 -17.36
N VAL A 4 -8.95 -9.77 -16.26
CA VAL A 4 -9.14 -8.59 -15.40
C VAL A 4 -7.90 -7.72 -15.50
N SER A 5 -8.08 -6.46 -15.80
CA SER A 5 -7.01 -5.49 -15.99
C SER A 5 -7.32 -4.17 -15.26
N GLN A 6 -6.33 -3.30 -15.15
CA GLN A 6 -6.44 -1.99 -14.52
C GLN A 6 -7.10 -1.99 -13.13
N SER A 7 -6.83 -3.05 -12.34
CA SER A 7 -7.33 -3.13 -10.97
C SER A 7 -6.80 -1.98 -10.13
N ARG A 8 -7.70 -1.21 -9.51
CA ARG A 8 -7.38 -0.05 -8.68
C ARG A 8 -8.46 0.17 -7.63
N LEU A 9 -8.15 0.96 -6.63
CA LEU A 9 -9.12 1.49 -5.68
C LEU A 9 -9.51 2.92 -6.10
N GLU A 10 -10.76 3.30 -5.83
CA GLU A 10 -11.19 4.70 -6.04
C GLU A 10 -10.43 5.63 -5.10
N LYS A 11 -10.21 5.15 -3.86
CA LYS A 11 -9.38 5.80 -2.83
C LYS A 11 -8.57 4.75 -2.08
N GLU A 12 -7.33 5.06 -1.77
CA GLU A 12 -6.46 4.21 -0.95
C GLU A 12 -6.48 4.60 0.53
N GLN A 13 -6.96 5.81 0.85
CA GLN A 13 -7.20 6.30 2.20
C GLN A 13 -8.69 6.49 2.44
N LEU A 14 -9.25 5.78 3.42
CA LEU A 14 -10.67 5.78 3.77
C LEU A 14 -10.87 6.28 5.20
N GLN A 15 -12.01 6.90 5.44
CA GLN A 15 -12.47 7.18 6.81
C GLN A 15 -13.08 5.92 7.43
N VAL A 16 -13.13 5.85 8.76
CA VAL A 16 -13.82 4.76 9.47
C VAL A 16 -15.28 4.73 9.04
N GLY A 17 -15.74 3.56 8.56
CA GLY A 17 -17.10 3.34 8.06
C GLY A 17 -17.33 3.77 6.60
N GLU A 18 -16.33 4.31 5.90
CA GLU A 18 -16.41 4.58 4.47
C GLU A 18 -16.29 3.27 3.68
N PRO A 19 -17.14 3.03 2.65
CA PRO A 19 -17.05 1.83 1.85
C PRO A 19 -15.82 1.87 0.93
N LEU A 20 -15.21 0.70 0.72
CA LEU A 20 -14.14 0.53 -0.26
C LEU A 20 -14.75 0.33 -1.64
N LYS A 21 -14.29 1.10 -2.64
CA LYS A 21 -14.66 0.88 -4.03
C LYS A 21 -13.46 0.32 -4.81
N PHE A 22 -13.62 -0.93 -5.23
CA PHE A 22 -12.68 -1.63 -6.09
C PHE A 22 -13.14 -1.49 -7.54
N LEU A 23 -12.23 -1.10 -8.42
CA LEU A 23 -12.47 -0.84 -9.83
C LEU A 23 -11.55 -1.73 -10.67
N ALA A 24 -12.05 -2.29 -11.77
CA ALA A 24 -11.24 -3.00 -12.75
C ALA A 24 -11.94 -3.03 -14.11
N ASP A 25 -11.18 -3.35 -15.14
CA ASP A 25 -11.71 -3.59 -16.47
C ASP A 25 -11.76 -5.10 -16.74
N LEU A 26 -12.92 -5.58 -17.18
CA LEU A 26 -13.17 -6.97 -17.53
C LEU A 26 -13.25 -7.13 -19.05
N SER A 27 -12.56 -8.11 -19.59
CA SER A 27 -12.61 -8.48 -21.00
C SER A 27 -12.44 -9.98 -21.19
N LEU A 28 -12.72 -10.50 -22.36
CA LEU A 28 -12.46 -11.89 -22.68
C LEU A 28 -11.13 -12.05 -23.42
N SER A 29 -10.46 -13.16 -23.18
CA SER A 29 -9.33 -13.63 -23.96
C SER A 29 -9.67 -15.00 -24.57
N GLY A 30 -9.45 -15.16 -25.89
CA GLY A 30 -9.72 -16.38 -26.63
C GLY A 30 -11.10 -16.39 -27.34
N ASP A 31 -11.46 -17.52 -27.92
CA ASP A 31 -12.60 -17.65 -28.85
C ASP A 31 -13.98 -17.78 -28.17
N GLY A 32 -14.06 -17.47 -26.87
CA GLY A 32 -15.34 -17.50 -26.15
C GLY A 32 -16.19 -16.26 -26.44
N ASN A 33 -17.48 -16.45 -26.70
CA ASN A 33 -18.41 -15.36 -27.01
C ASN A 33 -18.93 -14.65 -25.75
N VAL A 34 -18.97 -15.35 -24.63
CA VAL A 34 -19.54 -14.88 -23.37
C VAL A 34 -18.81 -15.53 -22.17
N TYR A 35 -18.63 -14.79 -21.11
CA TYR A 35 -18.28 -15.29 -19.79
C TYR A 35 -19.35 -14.92 -18.77
N THR A 36 -19.81 -15.92 -18.02
CA THR A 36 -20.66 -15.72 -16.84
C THR A 36 -19.99 -16.36 -15.64
N GLY A 37 -19.82 -15.63 -14.57
CA GLY A 37 -19.15 -16.14 -13.38
C GLY A 37 -19.27 -15.19 -12.19
N THR A 38 -18.61 -15.58 -11.10
CA THR A 38 -18.59 -14.80 -9.87
C THR A 38 -17.16 -14.36 -9.56
N LEU A 39 -16.98 -13.07 -9.33
CA LEU A 39 -15.78 -12.53 -8.72
C LEU A 39 -15.95 -12.45 -7.21
N VAL A 40 -14.87 -12.67 -6.49
CA VAL A 40 -14.84 -12.68 -5.03
C VAL A 40 -13.81 -11.66 -4.57
N ALA A 41 -14.24 -10.65 -3.83
CA ALA A 41 -13.35 -9.72 -3.16
C ALA A 41 -13.27 -10.09 -1.67
N ALA A 42 -12.08 -10.44 -1.20
CA ALA A 42 -11.80 -10.73 0.19
C ALA A 42 -10.98 -9.60 0.82
N VAL A 43 -11.47 -9.05 1.92
CA VAL A 43 -10.81 -7.99 2.68
C VAL A 43 -10.05 -8.61 3.84
N TYR A 44 -8.81 -8.20 4.04
CA TYR A 44 -7.93 -8.68 5.10
C TYR A 44 -7.53 -7.54 6.02
N GLU A 45 -7.73 -7.74 7.30
CA GLU A 45 -7.22 -6.84 8.33
C GLU A 45 -5.70 -7.05 8.48
N ASN A 46 -4.94 -5.96 8.51
CA ASN A 46 -3.47 -5.99 8.62
C ASN A 46 -2.77 -6.90 7.58
N SER A 47 -3.39 -7.12 6.43
CA SER A 47 -2.86 -7.88 5.29
C SER A 47 -2.53 -9.35 5.56
N MET A 48 -2.95 -9.93 6.69
CA MET A 48 -2.53 -11.26 7.14
C MET A 48 -3.69 -12.14 7.59
N GLY A 49 -3.54 -13.45 7.44
CA GLY A 49 -4.42 -14.45 8.01
C GLY A 49 -5.70 -14.71 7.20
N TYR A 50 -6.81 -14.91 7.92
CA TYR A 50 -8.12 -15.14 7.33
C TYR A 50 -8.76 -13.83 6.87
N PRO A 51 -9.61 -13.86 5.82
CA PRO A 51 -10.33 -12.67 5.40
C PRO A 51 -11.28 -12.19 6.50
N TYR A 52 -11.26 -10.87 6.73
CA TYR A 52 -12.22 -10.20 7.61
C TYR A 52 -13.64 -10.24 7.04
N SER A 53 -13.78 -9.99 5.75
CA SER A 53 -15.04 -10.09 5.03
C SER A 53 -14.84 -10.58 3.60
N VAL A 54 -15.88 -11.18 3.03
CA VAL A 54 -15.87 -11.70 1.65
C VAL A 54 -17.12 -11.21 0.94
N HIS A 55 -16.95 -10.66 -0.25
CA HIS A 55 -17.99 -10.08 -1.08
C HIS A 55 -18.00 -10.74 -2.45
N TYR A 56 -19.19 -11.00 -2.96
CA TYR A 56 -19.39 -11.72 -4.22
C TYR A 56 -20.09 -10.80 -5.21
N GLN A 57 -19.64 -10.82 -6.45
CA GLN A 57 -20.29 -10.11 -7.55
C GLN A 57 -20.36 -11.01 -8.78
N ASN A 58 -21.58 -11.27 -9.25
CA ASN A 58 -21.78 -11.93 -10.52
C ASN A 58 -21.43 -10.99 -11.65
N VAL A 59 -20.72 -11.52 -12.63
CA VAL A 59 -20.27 -10.76 -13.80
C VAL A 59 -20.71 -11.47 -15.08
N PHE A 60 -21.04 -10.68 -16.08
CA PHE A 60 -21.37 -11.12 -17.43
C PHE A 60 -20.53 -10.27 -18.37
N VAL A 61 -19.72 -10.89 -19.20
CA VAL A 61 -18.82 -10.21 -20.13
C VAL A 61 -19.00 -10.81 -21.51
N GLU A 62 -19.29 -9.99 -22.51
CA GLU A 62 -19.39 -10.39 -23.91
C GLU A 62 -18.04 -10.26 -24.63
N ALA A 63 -17.87 -11.03 -25.71
CA ALA A 63 -16.70 -10.91 -26.56
C ALA A 63 -16.61 -9.50 -27.18
N ASP A 64 -15.37 -9.04 -27.38
CA ASP A 64 -15.05 -7.74 -27.98
C ASP A 64 -15.52 -6.50 -27.19
N LEU A 65 -16.09 -6.72 -25.99
CA LEU A 65 -16.46 -5.64 -25.07
C LEU A 65 -15.51 -5.60 -23.88
N THR A 66 -15.33 -4.38 -23.35
CA THR A 66 -14.68 -4.16 -22.05
C THR A 66 -15.74 -3.63 -21.09
N GLU A 67 -15.99 -4.42 -20.04
CA GLU A 67 -16.94 -4.07 -18.99
C GLU A 67 -16.19 -3.44 -17.81
N ASN A 68 -16.74 -2.37 -17.25
CA ASN A 68 -16.18 -1.76 -16.06
C ASN A 68 -16.76 -2.45 -14.81
N LEU A 69 -15.90 -3.10 -14.05
CA LEU A 69 -16.23 -3.62 -12.73
C LEU A 69 -16.18 -2.50 -11.70
N VAL A 70 -17.25 -2.36 -10.94
CA VAL A 70 -17.29 -1.53 -9.73
C VAL A 70 -17.84 -2.39 -8.60
N MET A 71 -17.01 -2.73 -7.60
CA MET A 71 -17.44 -3.42 -6.39
C MET A 71 -17.40 -2.44 -5.23
N GLU A 72 -18.56 -2.15 -4.65
CA GLU A 72 -18.66 -1.36 -3.43
C GLU A 72 -18.74 -2.31 -2.23
N ILE A 73 -17.73 -2.24 -1.36
CA ILE A 73 -17.53 -3.16 -0.25
C ILE A 73 -17.72 -2.39 1.05
N PRO A 74 -18.80 -2.65 1.81
CA PRO A 74 -18.97 -2.02 3.11
C PRO A 74 -17.88 -2.47 4.08
N LEU A 75 -17.28 -1.53 4.79
CA LEU A 75 -16.21 -1.79 5.74
C LEU A 75 -16.66 -1.44 7.17
N SER A 76 -16.27 -2.30 8.11
CA SER A 76 -16.34 -2.03 9.54
C SER A 76 -14.98 -2.27 10.20
N LEU A 77 -13.91 -1.97 9.47
CA LEU A 77 -12.54 -2.14 9.92
C LEU A 77 -12.11 -1.02 10.85
N GLY A 78 -11.25 -1.37 11.80
CA GLY A 78 -10.54 -0.40 12.62
C GLY A 78 -9.49 0.37 11.80
N GLU A 79 -8.91 1.38 12.44
CA GLU A 79 -7.82 2.15 11.85
C GLU A 79 -6.61 1.27 11.57
N GLY A 80 -5.96 1.49 10.44
CA GLY A 80 -4.75 0.75 10.05
C GLY A 80 -4.66 0.49 8.56
N ARG A 81 -3.65 -0.29 8.19
CA ARG A 81 -3.41 -0.72 6.81
C ARG A 81 -4.02 -2.09 6.57
N HIS A 82 -4.77 -2.21 5.50
CA HIS A 82 -5.53 -3.39 5.12
C HIS A 82 -5.24 -3.80 3.68
N ALA A 83 -5.73 -4.97 3.28
CA ALA A 83 -5.64 -5.43 1.90
C ALA A 83 -7.00 -5.91 1.39
N VAL A 84 -7.22 -5.77 0.10
CA VAL A 84 -8.29 -6.43 -0.64
C VAL A 84 -7.70 -7.30 -1.73
N ARG A 85 -8.16 -8.55 -1.82
CA ARG A 85 -7.78 -9.47 -2.89
C ARG A 85 -8.99 -9.81 -3.73
N LEU A 86 -8.82 -9.72 -5.04
CA LEU A 86 -9.82 -10.14 -6.00
C LEU A 86 -9.47 -11.54 -6.51
N TYR A 87 -10.48 -12.40 -6.55
CA TYR A 87 -10.38 -13.76 -7.05
C TYR A 87 -11.42 -14.02 -8.13
N LYS A 88 -11.10 -14.92 -9.04
CA LYS A 88 -12.06 -15.57 -9.95
C LYS A 88 -12.13 -17.06 -9.64
N SER A 89 -13.25 -17.69 -9.96
CA SER A 89 -13.36 -19.14 -9.97
C SER A 89 -12.50 -19.72 -11.10
N GLY A 90 -11.62 -20.64 -10.78
CA GLY A 90 -10.89 -21.44 -11.75
C GLY A 90 -11.75 -22.58 -12.31
N THR A 91 -11.22 -23.32 -13.31
CA THR A 91 -11.90 -24.42 -13.99
C THR A 91 -12.26 -25.60 -13.07
N ASN A 92 -11.56 -25.76 -11.96
CA ASN A 92 -11.79 -26.83 -10.97
C ASN A 92 -12.58 -26.35 -9.73
N GLY A 93 -13.13 -25.15 -9.77
CA GLY A 93 -13.79 -24.53 -8.61
C GLY A 93 -12.84 -23.88 -7.60
N ASP A 94 -11.54 -23.92 -7.86
CA ASP A 94 -10.56 -23.23 -7.03
C ASP A 94 -10.66 -21.71 -7.22
N LEU A 95 -10.28 -20.95 -6.18
CA LEU A 95 -10.17 -19.50 -6.26
C LEU A 95 -8.77 -19.11 -6.74
N VAL A 96 -8.71 -18.44 -7.88
CA VAL A 96 -7.47 -17.92 -8.45
C VAL A 96 -7.36 -16.43 -8.13
N THR A 97 -6.28 -16.03 -7.43
CA THR A 97 -6.01 -14.62 -7.13
C THR A 97 -5.70 -13.87 -8.42
N ILE A 98 -6.44 -12.78 -8.65
CA ILE A 98 -6.26 -11.90 -9.80
C ILE A 98 -5.42 -10.67 -9.41
N SER A 99 -5.77 -10.04 -8.28
CA SER A 99 -5.18 -8.79 -7.85
C SER A 99 -5.15 -8.70 -6.33
N THR A 100 -4.14 -8.00 -5.81
CA THR A 100 -4.05 -7.63 -4.39
C THR A 100 -3.74 -6.14 -4.33
N LEU A 101 -4.59 -5.38 -3.66
CA LEU A 101 -4.45 -3.94 -3.46
C LEU A 101 -4.46 -3.63 -1.97
N PHE A 102 -3.76 -2.57 -1.58
CA PHE A 102 -3.65 -2.14 -0.19
C PHE A 102 -4.36 -0.81 0.00
N PHE A 103 -4.93 -0.60 1.19
CA PHE A 103 -5.59 0.64 1.58
C PHE A 103 -5.43 0.87 3.09
N SER A 104 -5.70 2.09 3.53
CA SER A 104 -5.66 2.46 4.94
C SER A 104 -7.02 3.00 5.38
N VAL A 105 -7.41 2.71 6.62
CA VAL A 105 -8.61 3.24 7.28
C VAL A 105 -8.17 4.10 8.45
N GLY A 106 -8.79 5.24 8.62
CA GLY A 106 -8.53 6.14 9.74
C GLY A 106 -8.46 7.61 9.32
N PRO A 107 -8.28 8.52 10.28
CA PRO A 107 -8.09 9.92 9.96
C PRO A 107 -6.88 10.03 9.01
N ALA A 108 -7.02 10.81 7.95
CA ALA A 108 -5.89 11.23 7.17
C ALA A 108 -4.94 11.98 8.14
N THR A 109 -4.02 11.23 8.72
CA THR A 109 -2.89 11.87 9.41
C THR A 109 -2.21 12.62 8.30
N GLY A 110 -2.11 13.95 8.38
CA GLY A 110 -1.67 14.85 7.29
C GLY A 110 -0.22 14.65 6.79
N ILE A 111 0.25 13.43 6.87
CA ILE A 111 1.26 12.79 6.08
C ILE A 111 0.45 11.95 5.09
N GLU A 112 0.09 12.54 3.94
CA GLU A 112 -0.12 11.71 2.78
C GLU A 112 1.10 10.79 2.75
N ASP A 113 0.88 9.46 2.89
CA ASP A 113 1.78 8.53 2.27
C ASP A 113 1.70 8.88 0.79
N GLU A 114 2.48 9.86 0.35
CA GLU A 114 2.88 9.91 -1.04
C GLU A 114 3.28 8.47 -1.33
N VAL A 115 2.47 7.82 -2.15
CA VAL A 115 2.75 6.51 -2.75
C VAL A 115 4.25 6.48 -2.91
N ALA A 116 4.91 5.61 -2.16
CA ALA A 116 6.36 5.57 -2.16
C ALA A 116 6.73 5.49 -3.63
N ASP A 117 7.13 6.64 -4.17
CA ASP A 117 7.62 6.74 -5.53
C ASP A 117 8.55 5.55 -5.64
N LYS A 118 8.47 4.74 -6.70
CA LYS A 118 9.20 3.46 -6.79
C LYS A 118 10.68 3.60 -6.44
N ASP A 119 11.11 4.83 -6.25
CA ASP A 119 12.43 5.33 -5.90
C ASP A 119 12.51 5.95 -4.49
N GLY A 120 11.47 5.85 -3.68
CA GLY A 120 11.39 6.49 -2.37
C GLY A 120 12.32 5.90 -1.30
N LEU A 121 12.25 6.51 -0.11
CA LEU A 121 13.03 6.10 1.06
C LEU A 121 12.46 4.80 1.66
N VAL A 122 13.22 3.73 1.65
CA VAL A 122 12.87 2.42 2.20
C VAL A 122 13.59 2.22 3.53
N ILE A 123 12.86 1.84 4.57
CA ILE A 123 13.41 1.45 5.87
C ILE A 123 13.45 -0.06 5.94
N TYR A 124 14.67 -0.59 6.21
CA TYR A 124 14.84 -2.01 6.48
C TYR A 124 14.53 -2.29 7.93
N GLN A 125 13.92 -3.26 8.34
CA GLN A 125 13.65 -3.67 9.73
C GLN A 125 12.83 -2.65 10.53
N GLN A 126 11.63 -3.03 10.83
CA GLN A 126 10.80 -2.35 11.82
C GLN A 126 10.21 -3.41 12.78
N PRO A 127 10.21 -3.18 14.07
CA PRO A 127 10.71 -1.99 14.78
C PRO A 127 12.24 -1.86 14.76
N VAL A 128 12.73 -0.60 14.81
CA VAL A 128 14.16 -0.27 14.82
C VAL A 128 14.68 -0.31 16.25
N GLU A 129 15.84 -0.92 16.47
CA GLU A 129 16.54 -0.93 17.76
C GLU A 129 17.58 0.20 17.83
N ASP A 130 18.83 -0.05 17.55
CA ASP A 130 19.91 0.92 17.73
C ASP A 130 20.29 1.68 16.45
N ILE A 131 20.05 1.06 15.29
CA ILE A 131 20.46 1.62 13.99
C ILE A 131 19.27 1.62 13.04
N LEU A 132 18.91 2.80 12.55
CA LEU A 132 17.96 2.98 11.47
C LEU A 132 18.69 2.81 10.14
N ASN A 133 18.42 1.73 9.43
CA ASN A 133 18.96 1.49 8.10
C ASN A 133 17.93 1.91 7.04
N ILE A 134 18.35 2.79 6.15
CA ILE A 134 17.52 3.31 5.07
C ILE A 134 18.20 3.12 3.73
N ARG A 135 17.39 2.90 2.71
CA ARG A 135 17.78 2.87 1.30
C ARG A 135 16.97 3.90 0.52
N THR A 136 17.63 4.55 -0.42
CA THR A 136 16.98 5.50 -1.34
C THR A 136 17.64 5.44 -2.71
N SER A 137 16.92 5.77 -3.76
CA SER A 137 17.48 5.94 -5.10
C SER A 137 18.23 7.27 -5.28
N HIS A 138 18.04 8.20 -4.34
CA HIS A 138 18.61 9.55 -4.41
C HIS A 138 19.74 9.75 -3.39
N ALA A 139 20.82 10.43 -3.82
CA ALA A 139 21.89 10.80 -2.92
C ALA A 139 21.38 11.81 -1.86
N ALA A 140 21.60 11.51 -0.58
CA ALA A 140 21.21 12.39 0.51
C ALA A 140 22.26 13.50 0.72
N ARG A 141 21.76 14.71 0.98
CA ARG A 141 22.53 15.84 1.49
C ARG A 141 22.42 15.94 3.01
N VAL A 142 21.20 15.74 3.53
CA VAL A 142 20.91 15.79 4.96
C VAL A 142 19.85 14.74 5.28
N ILE A 143 20.05 14.01 6.36
CA ILE A 143 19.06 13.11 6.94
C ILE A 143 18.76 13.61 8.35
N SER A 144 17.48 13.80 8.65
CA SER A 144 17.03 14.28 9.96
C SER A 144 15.96 13.34 10.52
N VAL A 145 15.95 13.16 11.83
CA VAL A 145 14.93 12.40 12.55
C VAL A 145 14.17 13.33 13.47
N TYR A 146 12.86 13.28 13.42
CA TYR A 146 11.94 14.09 14.22
C TYR A 146 11.04 13.21 15.07
N ASN A 147 10.70 13.67 16.26
CA ASN A 147 9.61 13.09 17.03
C ASN A 147 8.24 13.58 16.47
N LEU A 148 7.13 13.02 16.99
CA LEU A 148 5.79 13.38 16.51
C LEU A 148 5.37 14.84 16.85
N SER A 149 6.05 15.49 17.79
CA SER A 149 5.85 16.92 18.07
C SER A 149 6.62 17.86 17.13
N GLY A 150 7.36 17.29 16.16
CA GLY A 150 8.14 18.06 15.18
C GLY A 150 9.51 18.50 15.69
N GLN A 151 9.93 18.07 16.88
CA GLN A 151 11.26 18.37 17.41
C GLN A 151 12.29 17.52 16.68
N GLN A 152 13.36 18.13 16.19
CA GLN A 152 14.49 17.46 15.58
C GLN A 152 15.34 16.77 16.64
N MET A 153 15.44 15.46 16.54
CA MET A 153 16.19 14.60 17.48
C MET A 153 17.60 14.32 16.96
N ILE A 154 17.73 14.06 15.65
CA ILE A 154 19.00 13.72 15.01
C ILE A 154 19.10 14.49 13.70
N GLN A 155 20.31 14.92 13.35
CA GLN A 155 20.65 15.43 12.03
C GLN A 155 22.02 14.91 11.62
N GLN A 156 22.08 14.33 10.44
CA GLN A 156 23.30 13.82 9.82
C GLN A 156 23.47 14.43 8.44
N LYS A 157 24.63 15.06 8.22
CA LYS A 157 25.00 15.57 6.90
C LYS A 157 25.72 14.48 6.14
N GLU A 158 25.30 14.28 4.92
CA GLU A 158 25.86 13.27 4.02
C GLU A 158 26.55 13.91 2.82
N SER A 159 27.51 13.21 2.28
CA SER A 159 28.23 13.60 1.06
C SER A 159 28.48 12.38 0.17
N GLY A 160 28.45 12.59 -1.14
CA GLY A 160 28.64 11.53 -2.14
C GLY A 160 27.33 10.87 -2.58
N ASP A 161 27.44 9.91 -3.52
CA ASP A 161 26.31 9.25 -4.18
C ASP A 161 25.88 7.93 -3.48
N LYS A 162 25.96 7.90 -2.17
CA LYS A 162 25.48 6.75 -1.39
C LYS A 162 23.97 6.60 -1.56
N LYS A 163 23.52 5.36 -1.55
CA LYS A 163 22.07 5.00 -1.58
C LYS A 163 21.62 4.26 -0.35
N GLU A 164 22.53 3.93 0.54
CA GLU A 164 22.25 3.27 1.82
C GLU A 164 22.90 4.06 2.96
N TYR A 165 22.13 4.28 4.01
CA TYR A 165 22.55 5.06 5.17
C TYR A 165 22.16 4.34 6.45
N SER A 166 23.04 4.40 7.44
CA SER A 166 22.83 3.87 8.77
C SER A 166 22.89 5.03 9.77
N ILE A 167 21.80 5.24 10.48
CA ILE A 167 21.64 6.36 11.42
C ILE A 167 21.55 5.80 12.83
N PRO A 168 22.48 6.14 13.74
CA PRO A 168 22.38 5.72 15.12
C PRO A 168 21.16 6.36 15.80
N VAL A 169 20.24 5.52 16.27
CA VAL A 169 18.99 5.93 16.97
C VAL A 169 18.88 5.30 18.36
N GLY A 170 19.90 4.60 18.84
CA GLY A 170 19.90 3.93 20.14
C GLY A 170 19.69 4.88 21.34
N GLY A 171 19.99 6.17 21.19
CA GLY A 171 19.72 7.19 22.22
C GLY A 171 18.30 7.76 22.22
N LEU A 172 17.42 7.29 21.34
CA LEU A 172 16.02 7.72 21.30
C LEU A 172 15.16 6.80 22.18
N ASP A 173 14.17 7.37 22.82
CA ASP A 173 13.16 6.61 23.56
C ASP A 173 12.30 5.76 22.61
N ALA A 174 11.68 4.71 23.17
CA ALA A 174 10.74 3.90 22.41
C ALA A 174 9.55 4.75 21.94
N GLY A 175 9.20 4.64 20.67
CA GLY A 175 8.12 5.45 20.09
C GLY A 175 8.18 5.59 18.58
N TYR A 176 7.29 6.41 18.04
CA TYR A 176 7.25 6.71 16.61
C TYR A 176 8.05 7.97 16.28
N TYR A 177 8.76 7.90 15.17
CA TYR A 177 9.59 8.98 14.64
C TYR A 177 9.40 9.12 13.14
N ILE A 178 9.78 10.28 12.62
CA ILE A 178 9.77 10.59 11.20
C ILE A 178 11.21 10.81 10.76
N VAL A 179 11.68 10.04 9.80
CA VAL A 179 12.95 10.33 9.11
C VAL A 179 12.66 11.17 7.88
N VAL A 180 13.42 12.22 7.70
CA VAL A 180 13.36 13.14 6.56
C VAL A 180 14.72 13.14 5.87
N LEU A 181 14.74 12.82 4.59
CA LEU A 181 15.91 12.89 3.75
C LEU A 181 15.76 14.05 2.77
N GLN A 182 16.72 14.97 2.79
CA GLN A 182 16.87 15.97 1.76
C GLN A 182 17.95 15.51 0.78
N SER A 183 17.58 15.32 -0.48
CA SER A 183 18.50 14.89 -1.53
C SER A 183 19.37 16.05 -2.06
N THR A 184 20.39 15.70 -2.79
CA THR A 184 21.32 16.67 -3.39
C THR A 184 20.65 17.55 -4.46
N ASP A 185 19.56 17.08 -5.09
CA ASP A 185 18.73 17.82 -6.05
C ASP A 185 17.64 18.69 -5.36
N GLY A 186 17.63 18.71 -4.02
CA GLY A 186 16.73 19.55 -3.22
C GLY A 186 15.37 18.94 -2.91
N LYS A 187 15.06 17.73 -3.38
CA LYS A 187 13.83 17.02 -3.04
C LYS A 187 13.84 16.50 -1.62
N ILE A 188 12.65 16.34 -1.04
CA ILE A 188 12.45 15.88 0.33
C ILE A 188 11.67 14.58 0.31
N TYR A 189 12.25 13.56 0.95
CA TYR A 189 11.64 12.24 1.15
C TYR A 189 11.40 12.02 2.63
N ARG A 190 10.30 11.36 2.98
CA ARG A 190 9.91 11.14 4.38
C ARG A 190 9.47 9.70 4.57
N SER A 191 9.75 9.16 5.73
CA SER A 191 9.19 7.88 6.15
C SER A 191 9.02 7.85 7.67
N LYS A 192 8.02 7.11 8.14
CA LYS A 192 7.78 6.90 9.57
C LYS A 192 8.42 5.59 10.00
N PHE A 193 9.00 5.56 11.20
CA PHE A 193 9.50 4.34 11.80
C PHE A 193 9.15 4.25 13.29
N MET A 194 9.15 3.03 13.80
CA MET A 194 8.96 2.73 15.20
C MET A 194 10.29 2.34 15.83
N LYS A 195 10.72 3.07 16.87
CA LYS A 195 11.85 2.73 17.74
C LYS A 195 11.35 1.86 18.88
N ARG A 196 12.06 0.80 19.16
CA ARG A 196 11.82 -0.14 20.27
C ARG A 196 12.75 0.15 21.44
#